data_72f216021329a8b67c1a0ba0a232b3a0
#
_entry.id   72f216021329a8b67c1a0ba0a232b3a0
#
_cell.length_a   1.000
_cell.length_b   1.000
_cell.length_c   1.000
_cell.angle_alpha   90.00
_cell.angle_beta   90.00
_cell.angle_gamma   90.00
#
_symmetry.space_group_name_H-M   'P 1'
#
loop_
_entity.id
_entity.type
_entity.pdbx_description
1 polymer ?
#
loop_
_entity_poly.entity_id
_entity_poly.type
_entity_poly.pdbx_seq_one_letter_code
_entity_poly.pdbx_strand_id
1 'polypeptide(L)' 'MTETPAISLAIDGMTCAACVTRVEKALLSVPGVTAASVNLATKSARIEGVTEPEHLIEAVDDIGYGASLIV' A
#
# COMPACT_ATOMS: atom_id res chain seq x y z
N MET A 1 -11.23 -18.65 14.51
CA MET A 1 -10.44 -18.38 13.33
C MET A 1 -10.03 -16.92 13.29
N THR A 2 -8.75 -16.69 13.27
CA THR A 2 -8.25 -15.31 13.28
C THR A 2 -7.92 -14.88 11.88
N GLU A 3 -8.51 -13.78 11.45
CA GLU A 3 -8.16 -13.18 10.18
C GLU A 3 -7.06 -12.15 10.40
N THR A 4 -6.08 -12.16 9.54
CA THR A 4 -5.05 -11.13 9.56
C THR A 4 -5.66 -9.82 9.08
N PRO A 5 -5.51 -8.72 9.83
CA PRO A 5 -6.00 -7.43 9.36
C PRO A 5 -5.36 -7.07 8.03
N ALA A 6 -6.19 -6.70 7.08
CA ALA A 6 -5.73 -6.29 5.76
C ALA A 6 -6.37 -4.97 5.38
N ILE A 7 -5.57 -4.09 4.79
CA ILE A 7 -6.01 -2.78 4.33
C ILE A 7 -5.83 -2.74 2.82
N SER A 8 -6.86 -2.31 2.10
CA SER A 8 -6.78 -2.14 0.66
C SER A 8 -6.75 -0.65 0.33
N LEU A 9 -5.83 -0.27 -0.52
CA LEU A 9 -5.67 1.12 -0.96
C LEU A 9 -5.74 1.20 -2.47
N ALA A 10 -6.35 2.24 -2.98
CA ALA A 10 -6.27 2.60 -4.39
C ALA A 10 -5.06 3.50 -4.57
N ILE A 11 -4.18 3.17 -5.50
CA ILE A 11 -2.93 3.90 -5.73
C ILE A 11 -3.01 4.65 -7.05
N ASP A 12 -2.77 5.94 -7.00
CA ASP A 12 -2.71 6.78 -8.18
C ASP A 12 -1.25 7.08 -8.56
N GLY A 13 -0.99 7.16 -9.84
CA GLY A 13 0.33 7.50 -10.35
C GLY A 13 1.20 6.32 -10.74
N MET A 14 0.75 5.09 -10.49
CA MET A 14 1.45 3.90 -10.95
C MET A 14 1.21 3.71 -12.45
N THR A 15 2.29 3.79 -13.23
CA THR A 15 2.20 3.64 -14.68
C THR A 15 3.08 2.53 -15.22
N CYS A 16 3.94 1.96 -14.40
CA CYS A 16 4.87 0.90 -14.83
C CYS A 16 5.26 0.01 -13.65
N ALA A 17 5.93 -1.10 -13.97
CA ALA A 17 6.36 -2.06 -12.95
C ALA A 17 7.34 -1.48 -11.91
N ALA A 18 8.16 -0.53 -12.33
CA ALA A 18 9.07 0.14 -11.39
C ALA A 18 8.31 0.92 -10.33
N CYS A 19 7.16 1.51 -10.70
CA CYS A 19 6.30 2.19 -9.75
C CYS A 19 5.74 1.23 -8.71
N VAL A 20 5.34 0.04 -9.14
CA VAL A 20 4.85 -1.00 -8.24
C VAL A 20 5.89 -1.33 -7.17
N THR A 21 7.14 -1.51 -7.60
CA THR A 21 8.23 -1.82 -6.68
C THR A 21 8.46 -0.69 -5.67
N ARG A 22 8.40 0.54 -6.11
CA ARG A 22 8.57 1.71 -5.23
C ARG A 22 7.46 1.78 -4.18
N VAL A 23 6.22 1.62 -4.61
CA VAL A 23 5.08 1.63 -3.69
C VAL A 23 5.19 0.49 -2.69
N GLU A 24 5.51 -0.70 -3.16
CA GLU A 24 5.68 -1.87 -2.29
C GLU A 24 6.73 -1.63 -1.22
N LYS A 25 7.88 -1.11 -1.61
CA LYS A 25 8.96 -0.80 -0.66
C LYS A 25 8.53 0.26 0.35
N ALA A 26 7.85 1.29 -0.09
CA ALA A 26 7.36 2.34 0.79
C ALA A 26 6.40 1.77 1.83
N LEU A 27 5.49 0.91 1.40
CA LEU A 27 4.52 0.28 2.31
C LEU A 27 5.20 -0.65 3.30
N LEU A 28 6.17 -1.43 2.84
CA LEU A 28 6.91 -2.34 3.71
C LEU A 28 7.76 -1.62 4.75
N SER A 29 8.11 -0.36 4.51
CA SER A 29 8.88 0.43 5.46
C SER A 29 8.04 0.98 6.61
N VAL A 30 6.72 0.91 6.50
CA VAL A 30 5.82 1.39 7.55
C VAL A 30 5.84 0.42 8.74
N PRO A 31 6.05 0.91 9.98
CA PRO A 31 6.03 0.04 11.15
C PRO A 31 4.69 -0.67 11.30
N GLY A 32 4.74 -1.95 11.62
CA GLY A 32 3.54 -2.77 11.79
C GLY A 32 3.10 -3.51 10.55
N VAL A 33 3.65 -3.17 9.38
CA VAL A 33 3.34 -3.87 8.13
C VAL A 33 4.13 -5.18 8.08
N THR A 34 3.43 -6.29 7.91
CA THR A 34 4.06 -7.61 7.78
C THR A 34 4.17 -8.05 6.33
N ALA A 35 3.25 -7.60 5.48
CA ALA A 35 3.27 -7.92 4.07
C ALA A 35 2.56 -6.82 3.27
N ALA A 36 3.02 -6.58 2.06
CA ALA A 36 2.37 -5.65 1.15
C ALA A 36 2.38 -6.26 -0.25
N SER A 37 1.25 -6.18 -0.92
CA SER A 37 1.09 -6.68 -2.28
C SER A 37 0.45 -5.58 -3.12
N VAL A 38 1.08 -5.25 -4.23
CA VAL A 38 0.61 -4.19 -5.12
C VAL A 38 0.23 -4.81 -6.47
N ASN A 39 -0.93 -4.42 -6.97
CA ASN A 39 -1.43 -4.90 -8.26
C ASN A 39 -1.52 -3.73 -9.24
N LEU A 40 -0.72 -3.76 -10.29
CA LEU A 40 -0.70 -2.71 -11.30
C LEU A 40 -1.97 -2.72 -12.15
N ALA A 41 -2.51 -3.88 -12.43
CA ALA A 41 -3.70 -4.01 -13.27
C ALA A 41 -4.92 -3.32 -12.65
N THR A 42 -5.08 -3.44 -11.34
CA THR A 42 -6.18 -2.81 -10.61
C THR A 42 -5.77 -1.50 -9.95
N LYS A 43 -4.49 -1.15 -10.01
CA LYS A 43 -3.91 0.04 -9.37
C LYS A 43 -4.26 0.08 -7.89
N SER A 44 -4.11 -1.06 -7.23
CA SER A 44 -4.45 -1.20 -5.82
C SER A 44 -3.33 -1.90 -5.06
N ALA A 45 -3.35 -1.73 -3.75
CA ALA A 45 -2.40 -2.38 -2.87
C ALA A 45 -3.16 -3.01 -1.70
N ARG A 46 -2.70 -4.20 -1.32
CA ARG A 46 -3.22 -4.87 -0.13
C ARG A 46 -2.10 -4.99 0.88
N ILE A 47 -2.34 -4.46 2.05
CA ILE A 47 -1.33 -4.42 3.10
C ILE A 47 -1.84 -5.25 4.28
N GLU A 48 -0.99 -6.14 4.77
CA GLU A 48 -1.28 -6.95 5.94
C GLU A 48 -0.40 -6.51 7.09
N GLY A 49 -0.98 -6.50 8.29
CA GLY A 49 -0.27 -6.13 9.48
C GLY A 49 -1.11 -5.27 10.40
N VAL A 50 -0.51 -4.82 11.48
CA VAL A 50 -1.16 -3.96 12.47
C VAL A 50 -0.64 -2.54 12.28
N THR A 51 -1.35 -1.75 11.48
CA THR A 51 -0.96 -0.38 11.16
C THR A 51 -2.20 0.44 10.82
N GLU A 52 -2.04 1.76 10.88
CA GLU A 52 -3.11 2.68 10.52
C GLU A 52 -3.08 2.98 9.02
N PRO A 53 -4.25 3.04 8.34
CA PRO A 53 -4.27 3.38 6.91
C PRO A 53 -3.65 4.75 6.62
N GLU A 54 -3.73 5.68 7.54
CA GLU A 54 -3.12 7.00 7.39
C GLU A 54 -1.61 6.93 7.18
N HIS A 55 -0.94 6.05 7.91
CA HIS A 55 0.50 5.87 7.78
C HIS A 55 0.86 5.31 6.41
N LEU A 56 0.02 4.44 5.87
CA LEU A 56 0.23 3.87 4.55
C LEU A 56 0.05 4.91 3.46
N ILE A 57 -1.01 5.71 3.58
CA ILE A 57 -1.29 6.79 2.62
C ILE A 57 -0.14 7.80 2.63
N GLU A 58 0.34 8.17 3.81
CA GLU A 58 1.46 9.09 3.95
C GLU A 58 2.74 8.54 3.32
N ALA A 59 3.02 7.25 3.52
CA ALA A 59 4.20 6.63 2.94
C ALA A 59 4.16 6.64 1.42
N VAL A 60 3.00 6.40 0.83
CA VAL A 60 2.81 6.46 -0.62
C VAL A 60 2.91 7.89 -1.13
N ASP A 61 2.35 8.83 -0.40
CA ASP A 61 2.40 10.26 -0.76
C ASP A 61 3.85 10.77 -0.77
N ASP A 62 4.65 10.33 0.19
CA ASP A 62 6.05 10.74 0.32
C ASP A 62 6.90 10.40 -0.91
N ILE A 63 6.55 9.36 -1.63
CA ILE A 63 7.28 8.96 -2.83
C ILE A 63 6.67 9.53 -4.11
N GLY A 64 5.69 10.42 -3.97
CA GLY A 64 5.09 11.13 -5.10
C GLY A 64 3.87 10.47 -5.73
N TYR A 65 3.29 9.47 -5.07
CA TYR A 65 2.05 8.84 -5.54
C TYR A 65 0.89 9.20 -4.63
N GLY A 66 -0.33 8.94 -5.10
CA GLY A 66 -1.52 9.14 -4.30
C GLY A 66 -2.08 7.81 -3.83
N ALA A 67 -2.65 7.77 -2.63
CA ALA A 67 -3.32 6.59 -2.11
C ALA A 67 -4.62 6.98 -1.45
N SER A 68 -5.63 6.13 -1.61
CA SER A 68 -6.94 6.30 -0.98
C SER A 68 -7.38 4.98 -0.40
N LEU A 69 -8.03 5.03 0.74
CA LEU A 69 -8.57 3.83 1.38
C LEU A 69 -9.74 3.28 0.55
N ILE A 70 -9.70 1.99 0.26
CA ILE A 70 -10.81 1.29 -0.37
C ILE A 70 -11.65 0.67 0.74
N VAL A 71 -12.91 1.04 0.75
CA VAL A 71 -13.86 0.54 1.77
C VAL A 71 -14.64 -0.63 1.23
#